data_f9a38ecf0bee3b4c793676945fb2aa3e
#
_entry.id   f9a38ecf0bee3b4c793676945fb2aa3e
#
_cell.length_a   1.000
_cell.length_b   1.000
_cell.length_c   1.000
_cell.angle_alpha   90.00
_cell.angle_beta   90.00
_cell.angle_gamma   90.00
#
_symmetry.space_group_name_H-M   'P 1'
#
loop_
_entity.id
_entity.type
_entity.pdbx_description
1 polymer ?
#
loop_
_entity_poly.entity_id
_entity_poly.type
_entity_poly.pdbx_seq_one_letter_code
_entity_poly.pdbx_strand_id
1 'polypeptide(L)'
;HKFLIDIFEKICNNVQHSKLIFVGSGMLERELKDYTVKKKLDDKIIFLGNRNDVPDILKASDVFVFPSISEGFGLAVLEAQTAGLPCFISDQIPKEVNITNTFVLPINESTEYWAKIILEKTENFIRKDSSEKIKGSKFDIKQVVQKIEHIYLK
;
A
#
# COMPACT_ATOMS: atom_id res chain seq x y z
N HIS A 1 -5.59 8.42 5.66
CA HIS A 1 -5.50 9.07 4.31
C HIS A 1 -4.91 10.47 4.39
N LYS A 2 -5.31 11.36 5.35
CA LYS A 2 -4.69 12.69 5.50
C LYS A 2 -3.17 12.58 5.74
N PHE A 3 -2.76 11.70 6.64
CA PHE A 3 -1.35 11.47 6.92
C PHE A 3 -0.58 11.02 5.64
N LEU A 4 -1.19 10.18 4.80
CA LEU A 4 -0.59 9.79 3.52
C LEU A 4 -0.48 10.97 2.54
N ILE A 5 -1.48 11.85 2.49
CA ILE A 5 -1.42 13.09 1.69
C ILE A 5 -0.26 13.98 2.17
N ASP A 6 -0.07 14.11 3.49
CA ASP A 6 1.02 14.92 4.06
C ASP A 6 2.40 14.30 3.79
N ILE A 7 2.54 12.96 3.82
CA ILE A 7 3.75 12.26 3.36
C ILE A 7 4.01 12.56 1.88
N PHE A 8 2.97 12.47 1.04
CA PHE A 8 3.10 12.69 -0.40
C PHE A 8 3.49 14.14 -0.73
N GLU A 9 3.00 15.13 0.02
CA GLU A 9 3.44 16.53 -0.09
C GLU A 9 4.98 16.65 0.04
N LYS A 10 5.57 15.93 1.01
CA LYS A 10 7.04 15.93 1.20
C LYS A 10 7.77 15.21 0.05
N ILE A 11 7.18 14.14 -0.47
CA ILE A 11 7.74 13.42 -1.63
C ILE A 11 7.73 14.31 -2.87
N CYS A 12 6.66 15.06 -3.13
CA CYS A 12 6.54 15.97 -4.27
C CYS A 12 7.62 17.05 -4.34
N ASN A 13 8.20 17.44 -3.20
CA ASN A 13 9.30 18.40 -3.15
C ASN A 13 10.60 17.83 -3.76
N ASN A 14 10.74 16.51 -3.80
CA ASN A 14 11.93 15.81 -4.32
C ASN A 14 11.65 15.14 -5.68
N VAL A 15 10.41 14.72 -5.93
CA VAL A 15 10.02 13.99 -7.15
C VAL A 15 8.84 14.73 -7.81
N GLN A 16 9.13 15.66 -8.72
CA GLN A 16 8.15 16.58 -9.31
C GLN A 16 7.02 15.89 -10.07
N HIS A 17 7.31 14.78 -10.76
CA HIS A 17 6.35 14.07 -11.60
C HIS A 17 5.62 12.92 -10.88
N SER A 18 5.70 12.87 -9.53
CA SER A 18 4.98 11.86 -8.76
C SER A 18 3.46 12.09 -8.77
N LYS A 19 2.73 10.99 -8.69
CA LYS A 19 1.27 10.97 -8.51
C LYS A 19 0.93 10.07 -7.33
N LEU A 20 -0.08 10.46 -6.55
CA LEU A 20 -0.69 9.60 -5.54
C LEU A 20 -2.04 9.12 -6.04
N ILE A 21 -2.28 7.82 -5.97
CA ILE A 21 -3.53 7.21 -6.42
C ILE A 21 -4.24 6.59 -5.22
N PHE A 22 -5.47 6.99 -4.99
CA PHE A 22 -6.39 6.34 -4.06
C PHE A 22 -7.36 5.46 -4.83
N VAL A 23 -7.46 4.19 -4.44
CA VAL A 23 -8.40 3.21 -5.00
C VAL A 23 -9.37 2.79 -3.91
N GLY A 24 -10.65 2.86 -4.19
CA GLY A 24 -11.73 2.62 -3.25
C GLY A 24 -12.61 3.85 -3.05
N SER A 25 -13.66 3.71 -2.27
CA SER A 25 -14.57 4.78 -1.90
C SER A 25 -14.82 4.80 -0.40
N GLY A 26 -15.21 5.94 0.14
CA GLY A 26 -15.50 6.08 1.56
C GLY A 26 -16.14 7.41 1.90
N MET A 27 -16.75 7.49 3.09
CA MET A 27 -17.47 8.68 3.54
C MET A 27 -16.59 9.94 3.62
N LEU A 28 -15.28 9.78 3.79
CA LEU A 28 -14.35 10.90 3.91
C LEU A 28 -13.79 11.39 2.57
N GLU A 29 -14.20 10.80 1.43
CA GLU A 29 -13.63 11.13 0.12
C GLU A 29 -13.76 12.63 -0.21
N ARG A 30 -14.92 13.23 0.05
CA ARG A 30 -15.13 14.68 -0.18
C ARG A 30 -14.18 15.52 0.67
N GLU A 31 -14.07 15.20 1.95
CA GLU A 31 -13.17 15.90 2.87
C GLU A 31 -11.71 15.79 2.44
N LEU A 32 -11.30 14.61 1.96
CA LEU A 32 -9.95 14.39 1.45
C LEU A 32 -9.69 15.19 0.17
N LYS A 33 -10.65 15.26 -0.77
CA LYS A 33 -10.54 16.11 -1.97
C LYS A 33 -10.40 17.58 -1.61
N ASP A 34 -11.21 18.08 -0.68
CA ASP A 34 -11.09 19.46 -0.19
C ASP A 34 -9.71 19.70 0.47
N TYR A 35 -9.17 18.68 1.16
CA TYR A 35 -7.85 18.73 1.77
C TYR A 35 -6.73 18.79 0.71
N THR A 36 -6.85 18.04 -0.38
CA THR A 36 -5.84 18.07 -1.47
C THR A 36 -5.82 19.45 -2.16
N VAL A 37 -6.97 20.08 -2.37
CA VAL A 37 -7.06 21.44 -2.91
C VAL A 37 -6.37 22.46 -1.98
N LYS A 38 -6.62 22.40 -0.66
CA LYS A 38 -5.95 23.28 0.33
C LYS A 38 -4.43 23.10 0.30
N LYS A 39 -3.95 21.91 0.01
CA LYS A 39 -2.52 21.58 -0.10
C LYS A 39 -1.92 21.88 -1.49
N LYS A 40 -2.75 22.31 -2.46
CA LYS A 40 -2.35 22.51 -3.87
C LYS A 40 -1.76 21.23 -4.50
N LEU A 41 -2.38 20.09 -4.21
CA LEU A 41 -2.00 18.76 -4.68
C LEU A 41 -3.12 18.09 -5.51
N ASP A 42 -4.17 18.81 -5.82
CA ASP A 42 -5.35 18.31 -6.53
C ASP A 42 -5.04 17.87 -7.97
N ASP A 43 -4.03 18.45 -8.59
CA ASP A 43 -3.50 18.00 -9.89
C ASP A 43 -2.61 16.74 -9.79
N LYS A 44 -2.13 16.39 -8.61
CA LYS A 44 -1.18 15.28 -8.35
C LYS A 44 -1.82 14.09 -7.65
N ILE A 45 -3.00 14.25 -7.06
CA ILE A 45 -3.70 13.20 -6.33
C ILE A 45 -4.94 12.76 -7.08
N ILE A 46 -5.04 11.45 -7.37
CA ILE A 46 -6.09 10.86 -8.19
C ILE A 46 -6.95 9.95 -7.32
N PHE A 47 -8.25 10.17 -7.30
CA PHE A 47 -9.24 9.32 -6.64
C PHE A 47 -9.95 8.50 -7.71
N LEU A 48 -9.66 7.21 -7.81
CA LEU A 48 -10.22 6.32 -8.83
C LEU A 48 -11.56 5.69 -8.45
N GLY A 49 -12.00 5.86 -7.18
CA GLY A 49 -13.18 5.16 -6.69
C GLY A 49 -13.00 3.63 -6.68
N ASN A 50 -14.09 2.88 -6.71
CA ASN A 50 -14.06 1.43 -6.74
C ASN A 50 -13.64 0.93 -8.12
N ARG A 51 -12.66 0.00 -8.16
CA ARG A 51 -12.06 -0.55 -9.37
C ARG A 51 -12.06 -2.08 -9.31
N ASN A 52 -12.24 -2.71 -10.48
CA ASN A 52 -12.11 -4.17 -10.64
C ASN A 52 -10.74 -4.58 -11.17
N ASP A 53 -9.93 -3.62 -11.63
CA ASP A 53 -8.60 -3.80 -12.22
C ASP A 53 -7.47 -3.38 -11.24
N VAL A 54 -7.69 -3.53 -9.93
CA VAL A 54 -6.70 -3.21 -8.89
C VAL A 54 -5.35 -3.87 -9.14
N PRO A 55 -5.27 -5.15 -9.58
CA PRO A 55 -3.99 -5.77 -9.89
C PRO A 55 -3.19 -5.05 -10.99
N ASP A 56 -3.87 -4.49 -11.99
CA ASP A 56 -3.21 -3.77 -13.07
C ASP A 56 -2.76 -2.36 -12.63
N ILE A 57 -3.55 -1.71 -11.77
CA ILE A 57 -3.15 -0.45 -11.12
C ILE A 57 -1.90 -0.66 -10.27
N LEU A 58 -1.84 -1.73 -9.47
CA LEU A 58 -0.66 -2.07 -8.66
C LEU A 58 0.56 -2.39 -9.55
N LYS A 59 0.37 -3.09 -10.67
CA LYS A 59 1.46 -3.33 -11.62
C LYS A 59 1.99 -2.04 -12.25
N ALA A 60 1.14 -1.06 -12.49
CA ALA A 60 1.50 0.24 -13.04
C ALA A 60 2.08 1.22 -12.00
N SER A 61 2.01 0.89 -10.71
CA SER A 61 2.54 1.70 -9.61
C SER A 61 4.01 1.38 -9.34
N ASP A 62 4.71 2.32 -8.70
CA ASP A 62 6.13 2.18 -8.31
C ASP A 62 6.28 1.84 -6.82
N VAL A 63 5.36 2.32 -5.99
CA VAL A 63 5.42 2.23 -4.53
C VAL A 63 4.03 2.03 -3.95
N PHE A 64 3.92 1.21 -2.91
CA PHE A 64 2.71 1.08 -2.11
C PHE A 64 2.94 1.60 -0.70
N VAL A 65 2.09 2.54 -0.25
CA VAL A 65 2.20 3.16 1.08
C VAL A 65 0.90 2.97 1.84
N PHE A 66 0.97 2.35 3.02
CA PHE A 66 -0.21 1.96 3.80
C PHE A 66 -0.05 2.31 5.29
N PRO A 67 -0.16 3.60 5.67
CA PRO A 67 -0.01 4.08 7.03
C PRO A 67 -1.32 3.92 7.82
N SER A 68 -1.84 2.70 7.90
CA SER A 68 -3.06 2.40 8.64
C SER A 68 -2.80 2.42 10.15
N ILE A 69 -3.74 2.97 10.91
CA ILE A 69 -3.72 3.00 12.38
C ILE A 69 -4.39 1.76 13.00
N SER A 70 -5.16 1.03 12.20
CA SER A 70 -5.82 -0.22 12.62
C SER A 70 -6.21 -0.99 11.37
N GLU A 71 -5.90 -2.26 11.35
CA GLU A 71 -6.19 -3.14 10.23
C GLU A 71 -6.52 -4.55 10.73
N GLY A 72 -7.57 -5.15 10.18
CA GLY A 72 -7.92 -6.52 10.53
C GLY A 72 -6.93 -7.53 9.97
N PHE A 73 -6.58 -7.40 8.70
CA PHE A 73 -5.67 -8.34 8.03
C PHE A 73 -4.67 -7.66 7.09
N GLY A 74 -5.10 -6.74 6.22
CA GLY A 74 -4.20 -6.05 5.28
C GLY A 74 -4.08 -6.75 3.92
N LEU A 75 -5.19 -7.20 3.33
CA LEU A 75 -5.20 -7.83 2.00
C LEU A 75 -4.53 -6.96 0.93
N ALA A 76 -4.76 -5.64 0.96
CA ALA A 76 -4.15 -4.70 0.02
C ALA A 76 -2.61 -4.74 0.06
N VAL A 77 -2.02 -5.00 1.24
CA VAL A 77 -0.56 -5.18 1.38
C VAL A 77 -0.09 -6.45 0.66
N LEU A 78 -0.82 -7.55 0.77
CA LEU A 78 -0.49 -8.80 0.07
C LEU A 78 -0.62 -8.65 -1.45
N GLU A 79 -1.65 -7.96 -1.92
CA GLU A 79 -1.85 -7.65 -3.34
C GLU A 79 -0.68 -6.83 -3.90
N ALA A 80 -0.25 -5.78 -3.17
CA ALA A 80 0.87 -4.95 -3.57
C ALA A 80 2.20 -5.74 -3.57
N GLN A 81 2.44 -6.60 -2.58
CA GLN A 81 3.60 -7.48 -2.55
C GLN A 81 3.60 -8.48 -3.71
N THR A 82 2.42 -9.04 -4.05
CA THR A 82 2.26 -9.94 -5.20
C THR A 82 2.61 -9.24 -6.50
N ALA A 83 2.26 -7.96 -6.61
CA ALA A 83 2.65 -7.11 -7.74
C ALA A 83 4.15 -6.73 -7.73
N GLY A 84 4.93 -7.14 -6.73
CA GLY A 84 6.36 -6.88 -6.61
C GLY A 84 6.72 -5.48 -6.13
N LEU A 85 5.77 -4.73 -5.57
CA LEU A 85 6.00 -3.37 -5.09
C LEU A 85 6.81 -3.33 -3.79
N PRO A 86 7.63 -2.29 -3.58
CA PRO A 86 8.10 -1.93 -2.25
C PRO A 86 6.90 -1.40 -1.45
N CYS A 87 6.62 -2.03 -0.31
CA CYS A 87 5.46 -1.73 0.53
C CYS A 87 5.92 -1.05 1.82
N PHE A 88 5.48 0.18 2.04
CA PHE A 88 5.72 0.92 3.28
C PHE A 88 4.44 0.88 4.12
N ILE A 89 4.49 0.17 5.22
CA ILE A 89 3.32 -0.08 6.07
C ILE A 89 3.58 0.39 7.50
N SER A 90 2.52 0.68 8.23
CA SER A 90 2.66 1.02 9.65
C SER A 90 2.95 -0.22 10.49
N ASP A 91 3.51 0.00 11.67
CA ASP A 91 3.74 -1.00 12.71
C ASP A 91 2.43 -1.53 13.36
N GLN A 92 1.28 -0.96 12.98
CA GLN A 92 -0.05 -1.41 13.40
C GLN A 92 -0.65 -2.49 12.48
N ILE A 93 0.04 -2.82 11.39
CA ILE A 93 -0.38 -3.89 10.46
C ILE A 93 0.04 -5.24 11.04
N PRO A 94 -0.82 -6.29 10.96
CA PRO A 94 -0.46 -7.63 11.38
C PRO A 94 0.84 -8.12 10.73
N LYS A 95 1.77 -8.62 11.55
CA LYS A 95 3.10 -9.07 11.07
C LYS A 95 3.01 -10.21 10.07
N GLU A 96 1.92 -10.95 10.10
CA GLU A 96 1.65 -12.09 9.23
C GLU A 96 1.62 -11.75 7.75
N VAL A 97 1.26 -10.52 7.39
CA VAL A 97 1.22 -10.06 5.99
C VAL A 97 2.57 -9.56 5.47
N ASN A 98 3.58 -9.46 6.33
CA ASN A 98 4.92 -9.04 5.94
C ASN A 98 5.72 -10.23 5.37
N ILE A 99 5.54 -10.51 4.07
CA ILE A 99 6.17 -11.66 3.40
C ILE A 99 7.41 -11.21 2.61
N THR A 100 7.31 -10.14 1.85
CA THR A 100 8.39 -9.69 0.96
C THR A 100 8.28 -8.19 0.66
N ASN A 101 9.43 -7.56 0.38
CA ASN A 101 9.51 -6.15 -0.07
C ASN A 101 8.79 -5.15 0.86
N THR A 102 8.76 -5.41 2.16
CA THR A 102 7.99 -4.62 3.12
C THR A 102 8.91 -3.89 4.08
N PHE A 103 8.64 -2.61 4.26
CA PHE A 103 9.29 -1.71 5.22
C PHE A 103 8.25 -1.30 6.25
N VAL A 104 8.44 -1.75 7.49
CA VAL A 104 7.54 -1.43 8.61
C VAL A 104 8.02 -0.16 9.27
N LEU A 105 7.17 0.85 9.34
CA LEU A 105 7.49 2.16 9.91
C LEU A 105 6.56 2.48 11.09
N PRO A 106 7.07 3.11 12.16
CA PRO A 106 6.21 3.53 13.26
C PRO A 106 5.18 4.57 12.79
N ILE A 107 3.91 4.36 13.14
CA ILE A 107 2.82 5.26 12.72
C ILE A 107 2.88 6.63 13.40
N ASN A 108 3.52 6.71 14.56
CA ASN A 108 3.70 7.94 15.33
C ASN A 108 4.91 8.79 14.90
N GLU A 109 5.69 8.34 13.93
CA GLU A 109 6.76 9.13 13.33
C GLU A 109 6.22 10.23 12.41
N SER A 110 7.05 11.23 12.13
CA SER A 110 6.66 12.38 11.31
C SER A 110 6.47 12.02 9.84
N THR A 111 5.73 12.85 9.10
CA THR A 111 5.56 12.70 7.65
C THR A 111 6.88 12.88 6.89
N GLU A 112 7.79 13.71 7.42
CA GLU A 112 9.15 13.87 6.91
C GLU A 112 9.97 12.58 7.04
N TYR A 113 9.86 11.90 8.18
CA TYR A 113 10.53 10.62 8.40
C TYR A 113 10.04 9.56 7.40
N TRP A 114 8.73 9.41 7.24
CA TRP A 114 8.13 8.49 6.28
C TRP A 114 8.58 8.80 4.85
N ALA A 115 8.47 10.07 4.43
CA ALA A 115 8.89 10.50 3.09
C ALA A 115 10.37 10.21 2.83
N LYS A 116 11.24 10.51 3.80
CA LYS A 116 12.68 10.24 3.71
C LYS A 116 12.95 8.74 3.49
N ILE A 117 12.38 7.87 4.32
CA ILE A 117 12.60 6.42 4.19
C ILE A 117 12.04 5.88 2.87
N ILE A 118 10.86 6.36 2.43
CA ILE A 118 10.30 5.98 1.14
C ILE A 118 11.27 6.32 0.01
N LEU A 119 11.76 7.55 -0.05
CA LEU A 119 12.70 8.01 -1.08
C LEU A 119 14.00 7.20 -1.05
N GLU A 120 14.63 7.05 0.12
CA GLU A 120 15.89 6.30 0.27
C GLU A 120 15.75 4.83 -0.18
N LYS A 121 14.66 4.16 0.18
CA LYS A 121 14.46 2.74 -0.13
C LYS A 121 13.99 2.49 -1.56
N THR A 122 13.43 3.49 -2.22
CA THR A 122 12.94 3.35 -3.61
C THR A 122 13.96 3.78 -4.64
N GLU A 123 14.95 4.61 -4.31
CA GLU A 123 15.95 5.14 -5.25
C GLU A 123 16.64 4.05 -6.10
N ASN A 124 17.00 2.92 -5.47
CA ASN A 124 17.68 1.80 -6.13
C ASN A 124 16.87 0.50 -6.06
N PHE A 125 15.55 0.61 -5.84
CA PHE A 125 14.71 -0.58 -5.73
C PHE A 125 14.53 -1.24 -7.09
N ILE A 126 14.93 -2.50 -7.18
CA ILE A 126 14.70 -3.32 -8.37
C ILE A 126 13.47 -4.18 -8.14
N ARG A 127 12.39 -3.90 -8.86
CA ARG A 127 11.16 -4.67 -8.82
C ARG A 127 11.42 -6.09 -9.32
N LYS A 128 11.04 -7.07 -8.51
CA LYS A 128 11.12 -8.51 -8.85
C LYS A 128 9.75 -9.13 -8.72
N ASP A 129 9.47 -10.13 -9.54
CA ASP A 129 8.28 -10.95 -9.36
C ASP A 129 8.33 -11.63 -7.98
N SER A 130 7.34 -11.33 -7.16
CA SER A 130 7.21 -11.85 -5.81
C SER A 130 6.08 -12.88 -5.69
N SER A 131 5.41 -13.20 -6.80
CA SER A 131 4.26 -14.11 -6.82
C SER A 131 4.60 -15.50 -6.26
N GLU A 132 5.79 -16.03 -6.56
CA GLU A 132 6.23 -17.34 -6.08
C GLU A 132 6.43 -17.38 -4.55
N LYS A 133 6.80 -16.25 -3.92
CA LYS A 133 6.94 -16.19 -2.46
C LYS A 133 5.58 -16.21 -1.76
N ILE A 134 4.56 -15.72 -2.41
CA ILE A 134 3.18 -15.70 -1.90
C ILE A 134 2.48 -17.01 -2.24
N LYS A 135 2.73 -17.56 -3.45
CA LYS A 135 2.41 -18.94 -3.75
C LYS A 135 3.16 -19.87 -2.78
N GLY A 136 2.48 -20.83 -2.22
CA GLY A 136 3.06 -21.72 -1.21
C GLY A 136 3.13 -21.12 0.21
N SER A 137 2.80 -19.87 0.41
CA SER A 137 2.59 -19.30 1.74
C SER A 137 1.23 -19.71 2.31
N LYS A 138 1.02 -19.43 3.61
CA LYS A 138 -0.29 -19.65 4.26
C LYS A 138 -1.46 -18.85 3.63
N PHE A 139 -1.18 -17.96 2.69
CA PHE A 139 -2.15 -17.13 1.97
C PHE A 139 -2.41 -17.62 0.55
N ASP A 140 -1.73 -18.70 0.12
CA ASP A 140 -2.06 -19.35 -1.15
C ASP A 140 -3.45 -19.98 -1.03
N ILE A 141 -4.37 -19.54 -1.89
CA ILE A 141 -5.76 -20.03 -1.88
C ILE A 141 -5.86 -21.55 -1.97
N LYS A 142 -4.95 -22.21 -2.71
CA LYS A 142 -4.93 -23.67 -2.83
C LYS A 142 -4.64 -24.33 -1.49
N GLN A 143 -3.68 -23.82 -0.74
CA GLN A 143 -3.36 -24.33 0.60
C GLN A 143 -4.47 -24.03 1.61
N VAL A 144 -5.10 -22.85 1.52
CA VAL A 144 -6.23 -22.49 2.37
C VAL A 144 -7.40 -23.44 2.11
N VAL A 145 -7.77 -23.66 0.85
CA VAL A 145 -8.85 -24.60 0.47
C VAL A 145 -8.58 -26.00 0.98
N GLN A 146 -7.38 -26.55 0.77
CA GLN A 146 -7.03 -27.89 1.28
C GLN A 146 -7.16 -28.00 2.79
N LYS A 147 -6.77 -26.98 3.55
CA LYS A 147 -6.95 -26.95 5.00
C LYS A 147 -8.42 -26.93 5.41
N ILE A 148 -9.23 -26.12 4.72
CA ILE A 148 -10.67 -26.04 4.98
C ILE A 148 -11.34 -27.37 4.66
N GLU A 149 -11.08 -27.97 3.51
CA GLU A 149 -11.58 -29.29 3.13
C GLU A 149 -11.26 -30.35 4.19
N HIS A 150 -10.00 -30.38 4.68
CA HIS A 150 -9.60 -31.31 5.73
C HIS A 150 -10.37 -31.12 7.06
N ILE A 151 -10.82 -29.90 7.36
CA ILE A 151 -11.66 -29.61 8.55
C ILE A 151 -13.08 -30.11 8.35
N TYR A 152 -13.64 -29.94 7.16
CA TYR A 152 -15.03 -30.31 6.88
C TYR A 152 -15.25 -31.78 6.53
N LEU A 153 -14.21 -32.49 6.09
CA LEU A 153 -14.28 -33.90 5.72
C LEU A 153 -13.87 -34.86 6.86
N LYS A 154 -13.59 -34.33 8.05
CA LYS A 154 -13.43 -35.10 9.30
C LYS A 154 -14.74 -35.17 10.05
#